data_fda03124edc7961120fd0632f5d4d466
#
_entry.id   fda03124edc7961120fd0632f5d4d466
#
_cell.length_a   1.000
_cell.length_b   1.000
_cell.length_c   1.000
_cell.angle_alpha   90.00
_cell.angle_beta   90.00
_cell.angle_gamma   90.00
#
_symmetry.space_group_name_H-M   'P 1'
#
loop_
_entity.id
_entity.type
_entity.pdbx_description
1 polymer ?
#
loop_
_entity_poly.entity_id
_entity_poly.type
_entity_poly.pdbx_seq_one_letter_code
_entity_poly.pdbx_strand_id
1 'polypeptide(L)'
;MSTEKKETKAAETKEEKVKEEAKAEETKKEKKPKKDSKKEAEIKETAEKLIKEEQEKYLRLAAEYDNFRKRSQKERESLYNDIKADTLLKFLPVYDNLERALKQATADEAYRKGVEMIMTQFCTTMEKLGVTEIEAAGQKFDPTIHNAVMHVEDESFGENEVVEVFQKGFKFNDKVIRFAMVKVAN
;
A
#
# COMPACT_ATOMS: atom_id res chain seq x y z
N MET A 1 -21.08 -16.40 12.01
CA MET A 1 -20.61 -17.79 11.80
C MET A 1 -21.65 -18.74 11.20
N SER A 2 -22.62 -18.24 10.42
CA SER A 2 -23.75 -19.08 9.92
C SER A 2 -23.97 -19.03 8.41
N THR A 3 -23.21 -18.23 7.67
CA THR A 3 -23.36 -18.05 6.22
C THR A 3 -22.34 -18.84 5.41
N GLU A 4 -21.13 -19.07 5.91
CA GLU A 4 -20.08 -19.82 5.20
C GLU A 4 -20.33 -21.34 5.08
N LYS A 5 -21.11 -21.93 6.02
CA LYS A 5 -21.45 -23.37 5.96
C LYS A 5 -22.54 -23.74 4.96
N LYS A 6 -23.26 -22.75 4.38
CA LYS A 6 -24.31 -23.03 3.37
C LYS A 6 -23.78 -22.99 1.95
N GLU A 7 -22.70 -22.27 1.67
CA GLU A 7 -22.12 -22.19 0.32
C GLU A 7 -21.26 -23.41 -0.02
N THR A 8 -20.55 -23.98 0.95
CA THR A 8 -19.75 -25.21 0.74
C THR A 8 -20.62 -26.45 0.46
N LYS A 9 -21.81 -26.55 1.06
CA LYS A 9 -22.73 -27.67 0.79
C LYS A 9 -23.43 -27.58 -0.57
N ALA A 10 -23.57 -26.40 -1.14
CA ALA A 10 -24.17 -26.20 -2.45
C ALA A 10 -23.21 -26.50 -3.61
N ALA A 11 -21.91 -26.41 -3.39
CA ALA A 11 -20.87 -26.75 -4.37
C ALA A 11 -20.67 -28.27 -4.48
N GLU A 12 -20.62 -28.98 -3.36
CA GLU A 12 -20.44 -30.45 -3.35
C GLU A 12 -21.62 -31.22 -3.99
N THR A 13 -22.86 -30.72 -3.83
CA THR A 13 -24.06 -31.35 -4.43
C THR A 13 -24.17 -31.14 -5.93
N LYS A 14 -23.48 -30.14 -6.49
CA LYS A 14 -23.44 -29.92 -7.95
C LYS A 14 -22.40 -30.79 -8.64
N GLU A 15 -21.29 -31.09 -7.99
CA GLU A 15 -20.26 -32.00 -8.54
C GLU A 15 -20.68 -33.47 -8.56
N GLU A 16 -21.46 -33.92 -7.55
CA GLU A 16 -21.98 -35.29 -7.53
C GLU A 16 -23.05 -35.54 -8.62
N LYS A 17 -23.93 -34.58 -8.90
CA LYS A 17 -24.94 -34.71 -9.97
C LYS A 17 -24.34 -34.75 -11.37
N VAL A 18 -23.24 -34.03 -11.64
CA VAL A 18 -22.55 -34.04 -12.93
C VAL A 18 -21.79 -35.36 -13.17
N LYS A 19 -21.35 -36.04 -12.08
CA LYS A 19 -20.69 -37.36 -12.20
C LYS A 19 -21.65 -38.53 -12.39
N GLU A 20 -22.91 -38.38 -11.98
CA GLU A 20 -23.92 -39.43 -12.12
C GLU A 20 -24.59 -39.43 -13.51
N GLU A 21 -24.78 -38.25 -14.12
CA GLU A 21 -25.27 -38.14 -15.48
C GLU A 21 -24.24 -38.60 -16.53
N ALA A 22 -22.93 -38.44 -16.28
CA ALA A 22 -21.87 -38.90 -17.18
C ALA A 22 -21.73 -40.44 -17.25
N LYS A 23 -22.24 -41.20 -16.26
CA LYS A 23 -22.20 -42.66 -16.24
C LYS A 23 -23.40 -43.36 -16.90
N ALA A 24 -24.50 -42.62 -17.15
CA ALA A 24 -25.72 -43.20 -17.72
C ALA A 24 -25.74 -43.20 -19.25
N GLU A 25 -24.82 -42.50 -19.93
CA GLU A 25 -24.78 -42.42 -21.41
C GLU A 25 -23.84 -43.45 -22.08
N GLU A 26 -23.04 -44.20 -21.32
CA GLU A 26 -22.04 -45.13 -21.91
C GLU A 26 -22.58 -46.53 -22.33
N THR A 27 -23.86 -46.83 -22.12
CA THR A 27 -24.35 -48.21 -22.36
C THR A 27 -25.34 -48.40 -23.50
N LYS A 28 -25.42 -47.49 -24.46
CA LYS A 28 -26.21 -47.73 -25.69
C LYS A 28 -25.49 -47.16 -26.91
N LYS A 29 -24.66 -47.95 -27.59
CA LYS A 29 -24.46 -47.94 -29.06
C LYS A 29 -23.46 -49.00 -29.52
N GLU A 30 -23.92 -50.20 -29.74
CA GLU A 30 -23.31 -51.06 -30.73
C GLU A 30 -24.12 -50.99 -32.05
N LYS A 31 -23.36 -50.90 -33.18
CA LYS A 31 -23.74 -51.11 -34.56
C LYS A 31 -24.28 -49.92 -35.38
N LYS A 32 -23.38 -49.31 -36.16
CA LYS A 32 -23.53 -48.94 -37.58
C LYS A 32 -22.25 -48.36 -38.20
N PRO A 33 -22.12 -48.19 -39.55
CA PRO A 33 -20.93 -48.65 -40.26
C PRO A 33 -19.89 -47.57 -40.60
N LYS A 34 -18.75 -48.02 -41.10
CA LYS A 34 -17.43 -47.38 -41.34
C LYS A 34 -17.34 -46.01 -42.09
N LYS A 35 -18.43 -45.30 -42.32
CA LYS A 35 -18.40 -43.94 -42.94
C LYS A 35 -18.49 -42.81 -41.93
N ASP A 36 -18.92 -43.08 -40.68
CA ASP A 36 -19.04 -42.05 -39.64
C ASP A 36 -17.75 -41.84 -38.85
N SER A 37 -16.83 -42.83 -38.88
CA SER A 37 -15.62 -42.79 -38.06
C SER A 37 -14.59 -41.67 -38.46
N LYS A 38 -14.60 -41.26 -39.72
CA LYS A 38 -13.75 -40.15 -40.19
C LYS A 38 -14.31 -38.79 -39.78
N LYS A 39 -15.63 -38.62 -39.88
CA LYS A 39 -16.28 -37.39 -39.42
C LYS A 39 -16.24 -37.23 -37.89
N GLU A 40 -16.39 -38.34 -37.16
CA GLU A 40 -16.25 -38.34 -35.71
C GLU A 40 -14.81 -38.01 -35.23
N ALA A 41 -13.79 -38.47 -35.99
CA ALA A 41 -12.39 -38.12 -35.71
C ALA A 41 -12.09 -36.63 -35.98
N GLU A 42 -12.60 -36.09 -37.10
CA GLU A 42 -12.45 -34.66 -37.44
C GLU A 42 -13.20 -33.77 -36.42
N ILE A 43 -14.40 -34.17 -35.96
CA ILE A 43 -15.15 -33.45 -34.91
C ILE A 43 -14.42 -33.51 -33.59
N LYS A 44 -13.84 -34.65 -33.21
CA LYS A 44 -13.03 -34.76 -31.98
C LYS A 44 -11.78 -33.88 -32.03
N GLU A 45 -11.06 -33.89 -33.15
CA GLU A 45 -9.86 -33.07 -33.31
C GLU A 45 -10.17 -31.57 -33.27
N THR A 46 -11.27 -31.14 -33.88
CA THR A 46 -11.73 -29.75 -33.83
C THR A 46 -12.20 -29.37 -32.43
N ALA A 47 -12.93 -30.26 -31.74
CA ALA A 47 -13.34 -30.04 -30.37
C ALA A 47 -12.15 -29.95 -29.40
N GLU A 48 -11.15 -30.82 -29.54
CA GLU A 48 -9.94 -30.76 -28.73
C GLU A 48 -9.13 -29.47 -28.97
N LYS A 49 -9.07 -28.98 -30.22
CA LYS A 49 -8.44 -27.70 -30.52
C LYS A 49 -9.18 -26.54 -29.88
N LEU A 50 -10.52 -26.51 -29.98
CA LEU A 50 -11.33 -25.48 -29.32
C LEU A 50 -11.22 -25.51 -27.81
N ILE A 51 -11.21 -26.71 -27.21
CA ILE A 51 -11.02 -26.85 -25.76
C ILE A 51 -9.66 -26.32 -25.33
N LYS A 52 -8.59 -26.62 -26.07
CA LYS A 52 -7.25 -26.11 -25.79
C LYS A 52 -7.19 -24.58 -25.89
N GLU A 53 -7.75 -24.03 -26.97
CA GLU A 53 -7.82 -22.57 -27.14
C GLU A 53 -8.59 -21.89 -26.02
N GLU A 54 -9.71 -22.44 -25.57
CA GLU A 54 -10.48 -21.90 -24.44
C GLU A 54 -9.75 -22.08 -23.12
N GLN A 55 -9.06 -23.20 -22.91
CA GLN A 55 -8.21 -23.39 -21.73
C GLN A 55 -7.07 -22.39 -21.69
N GLU A 56 -6.41 -22.12 -22.82
CA GLU A 56 -5.34 -21.10 -22.90
C GLU A 56 -5.89 -19.70 -22.61
N LYS A 57 -7.05 -19.36 -23.16
CA LYS A 57 -7.73 -18.09 -22.88
C LYS A 57 -8.09 -17.98 -21.40
N TYR A 58 -8.62 -19.06 -20.81
CA TYR A 58 -8.98 -19.09 -19.39
C TYR A 58 -7.75 -18.92 -18.49
N LEU A 59 -6.65 -19.63 -18.78
CA LEU A 59 -5.40 -19.49 -18.02
C LEU A 59 -4.82 -18.09 -18.12
N ARG A 60 -4.86 -17.49 -19.31
CA ARG A 60 -4.43 -16.11 -19.50
C ARG A 60 -5.30 -15.14 -18.72
N LEU A 61 -6.63 -15.29 -18.81
CA LEU A 61 -7.57 -14.43 -18.08
C LEU A 61 -7.41 -14.58 -16.55
N ALA A 62 -7.17 -15.80 -16.07
CA ALA A 62 -6.91 -16.06 -14.66
C ALA A 62 -5.62 -15.35 -14.20
N ALA A 63 -4.55 -15.42 -15.00
CA ALA A 63 -3.29 -14.73 -14.70
C ALA A 63 -3.45 -13.20 -14.73
N GLU A 64 -4.19 -12.66 -15.71
CA GLU A 64 -4.50 -11.23 -15.79
C GLU A 64 -5.34 -10.77 -14.58
N TYR A 65 -6.31 -11.57 -14.15
CA TYR A 65 -7.12 -11.29 -12.98
C TYR A 65 -6.30 -11.29 -11.68
N ASP A 66 -5.41 -12.26 -11.51
CA ASP A 66 -4.51 -12.30 -10.35
C ASP A 66 -3.57 -11.09 -10.31
N ASN A 67 -3.03 -10.70 -11.46
CA ASN A 67 -2.21 -9.49 -11.58
C ASN A 67 -3.01 -8.22 -11.27
N PHE A 68 -4.23 -8.13 -11.79
CA PHE A 68 -5.15 -7.03 -11.49
C PHE A 68 -5.47 -6.96 -10.00
N ARG A 69 -5.79 -8.09 -9.38
CA ARG A 69 -6.09 -8.17 -7.94
C ARG A 69 -4.92 -7.69 -7.09
N LYS A 70 -3.69 -8.16 -7.39
CA LYS A 70 -2.48 -7.74 -6.68
C LYS A 70 -2.21 -6.25 -6.85
N ARG A 71 -2.39 -5.73 -8.08
CA ARG A 71 -2.23 -4.30 -8.35
C ARG A 71 -3.28 -3.47 -7.62
N SER A 72 -4.54 -3.84 -7.70
CA SER A 72 -5.64 -3.13 -7.03
C SER A 72 -5.48 -3.11 -5.51
N GLN A 73 -4.96 -4.19 -4.91
CA GLN A 73 -4.67 -4.20 -3.49
C GLN A 73 -3.55 -3.21 -3.13
N LYS A 74 -2.45 -3.20 -3.89
CA LYS A 74 -1.35 -2.24 -3.69
C LYS A 74 -1.81 -0.80 -3.87
N GLU A 75 -2.64 -0.52 -4.87
CA GLU A 75 -3.22 0.80 -5.11
C GLU A 75 -4.08 1.26 -3.92
N ARG A 76 -4.88 0.38 -3.34
CA ARG A 76 -5.68 0.69 -2.14
C ARG A 76 -4.81 0.99 -0.92
N GLU A 77 -3.77 0.21 -0.70
CA GLU A 77 -2.82 0.41 0.39
C GLU A 77 -2.06 1.73 0.23
N SER A 78 -1.62 2.04 -1.00
CA SER A 78 -0.98 3.32 -1.32
C SER A 78 -1.93 4.49 -1.06
N LEU A 79 -3.16 4.42 -1.59
CA LEU A 79 -4.17 5.46 -1.40
C LEU A 79 -4.49 5.70 0.08
N TYR A 80 -4.60 4.63 0.87
CA TYR A 80 -4.83 4.73 2.30
C TYR A 80 -3.68 5.45 3.02
N ASN A 81 -2.43 5.12 2.65
CA ASN A 81 -1.25 5.77 3.20
C ASN A 81 -1.15 7.24 2.77
N ASP A 82 -1.52 7.55 1.53
CA ASP A 82 -1.53 8.93 1.01
C ASP A 82 -2.55 9.79 1.77
N ILE A 83 -3.77 9.30 1.95
CA ILE A 83 -4.82 10.00 2.71
C ILE A 83 -4.38 10.21 4.17
N LYS A 84 -3.75 9.21 4.76
CA LYS A 84 -3.20 9.31 6.12
C LYS A 84 -2.13 10.39 6.21
N ALA A 85 -1.17 10.38 5.28
CA ALA A 85 -0.10 11.38 5.21
C ALA A 85 -0.66 12.80 5.07
N ASP A 86 -1.62 13.02 4.18
CA ASP A 86 -2.29 14.31 3.96
C ASP A 86 -3.07 14.78 5.19
N THR A 87 -3.68 13.84 5.92
CA THR A 87 -4.37 14.16 7.17
C THR A 87 -3.38 14.57 8.27
N LEU A 88 -2.31 13.81 8.43
CA LEU A 88 -1.26 14.09 9.41
C LEU A 88 -0.55 15.41 9.12
N LEU A 89 -0.32 15.76 7.86
CA LEU A 89 0.24 17.05 7.46
C LEU A 89 -0.58 18.23 8.01
N LYS A 90 -1.91 18.10 8.05
CA LYS A 90 -2.79 19.16 8.59
C LYS A 90 -2.68 19.34 10.12
N PHE A 91 -2.13 18.38 10.83
CA PHE A 91 -1.86 18.49 12.28
C PHE A 91 -0.50 19.09 12.61
N LEU A 92 0.45 19.12 11.67
CA LEU A 92 1.79 19.66 11.90
C LEU A 92 1.81 21.14 12.33
N PRO A 93 0.90 22.04 11.88
CA PRO A 93 0.83 23.39 12.42
C PRO A 93 0.55 23.46 13.94
N VAL A 94 -0.12 22.45 14.50
CA VAL A 94 -0.32 22.35 15.96
C VAL A 94 1.02 22.09 16.65
N TYR A 95 1.83 21.20 16.10
CA TYR A 95 3.19 20.95 16.54
C TYR A 95 4.03 22.23 16.54
N ASP A 96 4.05 22.96 15.40
CA ASP A 96 4.82 24.20 15.25
C ASP A 96 4.39 25.28 16.25
N ASN A 97 3.09 25.35 16.56
CA ASN A 97 2.57 26.27 17.56
C ASN A 97 2.99 25.89 18.99
N LEU A 98 2.98 24.60 19.32
CA LEU A 98 3.46 24.11 20.61
C LEU A 98 4.96 24.36 20.77
N GLU A 99 5.76 24.09 19.73
CA GLU A 99 7.19 24.37 19.73
C GLU A 99 7.48 25.87 19.93
N ARG A 100 6.72 26.72 19.23
CA ARG A 100 6.82 28.17 19.38
C ARG A 100 6.44 28.64 20.81
N ALA A 101 5.41 28.04 21.39
CA ALA A 101 5.01 28.35 22.77
C ALA A 101 6.09 27.96 23.77
N LEU A 102 6.79 26.84 23.57
CA LEU A 102 7.91 26.43 24.43
C LEU A 102 9.14 27.31 24.30
N LYS A 103 9.37 27.91 23.11
CA LYS A 103 10.49 28.85 22.87
C LYS A 103 10.25 30.23 23.47
N GLN A 104 8.98 30.57 23.81
CA GLN A 104 8.70 31.83 24.46
C GLN A 104 9.15 31.83 25.94
N ALA A 105 9.89 32.86 26.32
CA ALA A 105 10.26 33.06 27.71
C ALA A 105 9.01 33.33 28.55
N THR A 106 8.74 32.48 29.53
CA THR A 106 7.67 32.67 30.52
C THR A 106 8.22 32.50 31.92
N ALA A 107 7.76 33.31 32.83
CA ALA A 107 8.12 33.20 34.26
C ALA A 107 7.28 32.11 34.97
N ASP A 108 6.22 31.63 34.36
CA ASP A 108 5.34 30.59 34.92
C ASP A 108 5.83 29.19 34.54
N GLU A 109 6.58 28.58 35.48
CA GLU A 109 7.07 27.20 35.30
C GLU A 109 5.95 26.16 35.21
N ALA A 110 4.81 26.39 35.88
CA ALA A 110 3.68 25.46 35.83
C ALA A 110 3.06 25.45 34.44
N TYR A 111 2.91 26.60 33.81
CA TYR A 111 2.46 26.73 32.43
C TYR A 111 3.43 26.03 31.47
N ARG A 112 4.74 26.28 31.60
CA ARG A 112 5.77 25.65 30.78
C ARG A 112 5.71 24.12 30.83
N LYS A 113 5.68 23.56 32.06
CA LYS A 113 5.55 22.12 32.26
C LYS A 113 4.26 21.55 31.63
N GLY A 114 3.16 22.29 31.72
CA GLY A 114 1.90 21.91 31.09
C GLY A 114 2.03 21.78 29.55
N VAL A 115 2.67 22.78 28.93
CA VAL A 115 2.89 22.74 27.45
C VAL A 115 3.89 21.63 27.08
N GLU A 116 4.95 21.39 27.86
CA GLU A 116 5.90 20.27 27.62
C GLU A 116 5.20 18.92 27.71
N MET A 117 4.29 18.73 28.66
CA MET A 117 3.50 17.50 28.75
C MET A 117 2.59 17.29 27.50
N ILE A 118 1.94 18.37 27.05
CA ILE A 118 1.08 18.32 25.84
C ILE A 118 1.96 17.98 24.62
N MET A 119 3.12 18.62 24.49
CA MET A 119 4.06 18.35 23.39
C MET A 119 4.52 16.90 23.39
N THR A 120 4.93 16.39 24.56
CA THR A 120 5.37 14.99 24.71
C THR A 120 4.25 14.01 24.34
N GLN A 121 3.03 14.27 24.78
CA GLN A 121 1.87 13.43 24.44
C GLN A 121 1.55 13.50 22.96
N PHE A 122 1.65 14.67 22.34
CA PHE A 122 1.45 14.84 20.91
C PHE A 122 2.50 14.07 20.11
N CYS A 123 3.80 14.21 20.41
CA CYS A 123 4.88 13.46 19.77
C CYS A 123 4.68 11.95 19.91
N THR A 124 4.40 11.46 21.11
CA THR A 124 4.12 10.02 21.35
C THR A 124 2.93 9.52 20.53
N THR A 125 1.91 10.35 20.34
CA THR A 125 0.75 10.01 19.54
C THR A 125 1.12 9.94 18.05
N MET A 126 1.91 10.90 17.57
CA MET A 126 2.38 10.92 16.17
C MET A 126 3.29 9.71 15.87
N GLU A 127 4.19 9.36 16.80
CA GLU A 127 5.02 8.16 16.67
C GLU A 127 4.20 6.86 16.58
N LYS A 128 3.18 6.72 17.44
CA LYS A 128 2.25 5.57 17.37
C LYS A 128 1.47 5.49 16.06
N LEU A 129 1.26 6.63 15.40
CA LEU A 129 0.65 6.69 14.07
C LEU A 129 1.65 6.40 12.95
N GLY A 130 2.95 6.24 13.26
CA GLY A 130 4.02 5.96 12.31
C GLY A 130 4.67 7.22 11.73
N VAL A 131 4.47 8.39 12.36
CA VAL A 131 5.16 9.63 11.99
C VAL A 131 6.43 9.78 12.80
N THR A 132 7.54 10.04 12.14
CA THR A 132 8.85 10.28 12.77
C THR A 132 9.39 11.63 12.34
N GLU A 133 10.08 12.30 13.24
CA GLU A 133 10.80 13.55 12.96
C GLU A 133 12.03 13.26 12.10
N ILE A 134 12.34 14.16 11.18
CA ILE A 134 13.56 14.14 10.38
C ILE A 134 14.63 14.92 11.14
N GLU A 135 15.63 14.22 11.64
CA GLU A 135 16.79 14.83 12.26
C GLU A 135 17.62 15.55 11.19
N ALA A 136 17.66 16.86 11.24
CA ALA A 136 18.37 17.67 10.24
C ALA A 136 19.53 18.47 10.83
N ALA A 137 19.48 18.88 12.10
CA ALA A 137 20.52 19.72 12.70
C ALA A 137 21.88 19.00 12.75
N GLY A 138 22.94 19.65 12.25
CA GLY A 138 24.28 19.07 12.19
C GLY A 138 24.43 17.87 11.23
N GLN A 139 23.44 17.62 10.40
CA GLN A 139 23.50 16.59 9.36
C GLN A 139 23.90 17.21 8.01
N LYS A 140 24.40 16.37 7.11
CA LYS A 140 24.65 16.79 5.73
C LYS A 140 23.31 17.03 5.03
N PHE A 141 23.24 18.10 4.24
CA PHE A 141 22.04 18.43 3.48
C PHE A 141 21.67 17.31 2.49
N ASP A 142 20.43 16.87 2.54
CA ASP A 142 19.86 15.90 1.62
C ASP A 142 18.60 16.50 0.97
N PRO A 143 18.59 16.77 -0.34
CA PRO A 143 17.44 17.33 -1.05
C PRO A 143 16.17 16.46 -0.99
N THR A 144 16.29 15.20 -0.66
CA THR A 144 15.14 14.27 -0.60
C THR A 144 14.31 14.44 0.67
N ILE A 145 14.88 15.04 1.72
CA ILE A 145 14.24 15.19 3.04
C ILE A 145 14.34 16.62 3.60
N HIS A 146 15.24 17.45 3.06
CA HIS A 146 15.49 18.81 3.49
C HIS A 146 15.14 19.83 2.40
N ASN A 147 14.71 21.01 2.81
CA ASN A 147 14.48 22.18 1.97
C ASN A 147 15.36 23.34 2.47
N ALA A 148 16.42 23.66 1.74
CA ALA A 148 17.31 24.78 2.05
C ALA A 148 16.60 26.10 1.71
N VAL A 149 16.28 26.90 2.73
CA VAL A 149 15.66 28.22 2.56
C VAL A 149 16.66 29.36 2.69
N MET A 150 17.79 29.11 3.35
CA MET A 150 18.88 30.05 3.52
C MET A 150 20.23 29.36 3.38
N HIS A 151 21.20 30.09 2.86
CA HIS A 151 22.58 29.68 2.75
C HIS A 151 23.47 30.68 3.53
N VAL A 152 24.50 30.21 4.19
CA VAL A 152 25.45 31.02 4.91
C VAL A 152 26.87 30.51 4.63
N GLU A 153 27.81 31.45 4.45
CA GLU A 153 29.21 31.13 4.42
C GLU A 153 29.75 31.20 5.85
N ASP A 154 30.10 30.05 6.43
CA ASP A 154 30.60 29.94 7.80
C ASP A 154 31.66 28.83 7.88
N GLU A 155 32.91 29.24 8.06
CA GLU A 155 34.08 28.34 8.14
C GLU A 155 34.02 27.35 9.32
N SER A 156 33.10 27.56 10.31
CA SER A 156 32.94 26.69 11.48
C SER A 156 32.20 25.40 11.14
N PHE A 157 31.51 25.33 10.00
CA PHE A 157 30.71 24.18 9.56
C PHE A 157 31.30 23.53 8.30
N GLY A 158 31.01 22.28 8.13
CA GLY A 158 31.38 21.53 6.94
C GLY A 158 30.62 21.97 5.67
N GLU A 159 31.12 21.52 4.52
CA GLU A 159 30.51 21.79 3.23
C GLU A 159 29.09 21.13 3.16
N ASN A 160 28.07 21.90 2.83
CA ASN A 160 26.67 21.49 2.77
C ASN A 160 26.13 20.93 4.12
N GLU A 161 26.58 21.45 5.24
CA GLU A 161 26.09 21.06 6.56
C GLU A 161 24.87 21.91 6.98
N VAL A 162 23.90 21.30 7.64
CA VAL A 162 22.71 21.98 8.18
C VAL A 162 23.09 22.69 9.50
N VAL A 163 23.14 24.01 9.41
CA VAL A 163 23.50 24.87 10.57
C VAL A 163 22.31 25.06 11.52
N GLU A 164 21.12 25.27 10.96
CA GLU A 164 19.94 25.61 11.74
C GLU A 164 18.68 25.02 11.09
N VAL A 165 17.74 24.60 11.92
CA VAL A 165 16.43 24.10 11.48
C VAL A 165 15.37 25.14 11.84
N PHE A 166 14.80 25.80 10.84
CA PHE A 166 13.71 26.76 11.04
C PHE A 166 12.38 26.07 11.28
N GLN A 167 12.16 24.94 10.59
CA GLN A 167 10.96 24.16 10.73
C GLN A 167 11.30 22.66 10.61
N LYS A 168 10.87 21.88 11.58
CA LYS A 168 11.15 20.46 11.62
C LYS A 168 10.43 19.71 10.52
N GLY A 169 11.13 18.75 9.90
CA GLY A 169 10.58 17.84 8.91
C GLY A 169 9.95 16.60 9.54
N PHE A 170 9.02 15.99 8.85
CA PHE A 170 8.37 14.77 9.31
C PHE A 170 8.18 13.79 8.15
N LYS A 171 8.31 12.50 8.45
CA LYS A 171 8.01 11.39 7.53
C LYS A 171 6.98 10.45 8.15
N PHE A 172 6.15 9.87 7.31
CA PHE A 172 5.21 8.81 7.66
C PHE A 172 5.68 7.51 7.01
N ASN A 173 6.13 6.58 7.81
CA ASN A 173 6.91 5.43 7.35
C ASN A 173 8.08 5.91 6.47
N ASP A 174 8.10 5.55 5.17
CA ASP A 174 9.14 5.95 4.22
C ASP A 174 8.78 7.22 3.40
N LYS A 175 7.56 7.74 3.52
CA LYS A 175 7.09 8.90 2.76
C LYS A 175 7.34 10.19 3.54
N VAL A 176 8.04 11.15 2.94
CA VAL A 176 8.17 12.51 3.49
C VAL A 176 6.81 13.21 3.43
N ILE A 177 6.29 13.61 4.60
CA ILE A 177 5.05 14.41 4.73
C ILE A 177 5.38 15.89 4.60
N ARG A 178 6.48 16.31 5.25
CA ARG A 178 6.97 17.69 5.25
C ARG A 178 8.48 17.71 5.31
N PHE A 179 9.12 18.41 4.39
CA PHE A 179 10.55 18.63 4.39
C PHE A 179 10.97 19.49 5.58
N ALA A 180 12.15 19.23 6.16
CA ALA A 180 12.72 20.12 7.14
C ALA A 180 13.22 21.41 6.45
N MET A 181 12.77 22.57 6.90
CA MET A 181 13.28 23.86 6.42
C MET A 181 14.55 24.21 7.16
N VAL A 182 15.65 24.27 6.41
CA VAL A 182 16.98 24.35 6.98
C VAL A 182 17.78 25.52 6.42
N LYS A 183 18.77 25.95 7.20
CA LYS A 183 19.86 26.84 6.79
C LYS A 183 21.10 25.98 6.59
N VAL A 184 21.74 26.10 5.46
CA VAL A 184 22.88 25.28 5.03
C VAL A 184 24.13 26.15 4.98
N ALA A 185 25.26 25.60 5.44
CA ALA A 185 26.59 26.23 5.31
C ALA A 185 27.27 25.83 4.02
N ASN A 186 28.10 26.74 3.48
CA ASN A 186 29.10 26.59 2.38
C ASN A 186 28.59 25.84 1.16
#